data_29e1b66f30ed7557f89d98600dce12ef
#
_entry.id   29e1b66f30ed7557f89d98600dce12ef
#
_cell.length_a   1.000
_cell.length_b   1.000
_cell.length_c   1.000
_cell.angle_alpha   90.00
_cell.angle_beta   90.00
_cell.angle_gamma   90.00
#
_symmetry.space_group_name_H-M   'P 1'
#
loop_
_entity.id
_entity.type
_entity.pdbx_description
1 polymer ?
#
loop_
_entity_poly.entity_id
_entity_poly.type
_entity_poly.pdbx_seq_one_letter_code
_entity_poly.pdbx_strand_id
1 'polypeptide(L)'
;MLAHEVKNPLAGISGAAQLLEMSLGERDRELTDLIRAEANRISDLLAQVEEFGAIGPRRSIPVNIHDVLDRAVKSAKAGFARHARFIEEYDPSLPPVMGDPDQLIQIFMNLLKNAGEATPEVGGLVTVRTAYRAGIKVVGPSGKRASLPLQVTIADNGSGVPEEMKRHIFEPFVTSKSSGSGLGLAFVSKAVSDHGGVISCESEPGWTRMKLRLPIASARDVAAAEVLETAEPVSAER
;
A
#
# COMPACT_ATOMS: atom_id res chain seq x y z
N MET A 1 15.99 11.89 -10.10
CA MET A 1 17.09 11.96 -11.11
C MET A 1 17.77 10.61 -11.31
N LEU A 2 18.34 9.98 -10.32
CA LEU A 2 19.07 8.69 -10.44
C LEU A 2 18.24 7.55 -11.05
N ALA A 3 16.98 7.40 -10.71
CA ALA A 3 16.17 6.29 -11.19
C ALA A 3 15.76 6.44 -12.67
N HIS A 4 15.56 7.65 -13.18
CA HIS A 4 15.39 7.87 -14.63
C HIS A 4 16.63 7.50 -15.43
N GLU A 5 17.83 7.77 -14.88
CA GLU A 5 19.10 7.42 -15.52
C GLU A 5 19.36 5.92 -15.51
N VAL A 6 18.78 5.16 -14.58
CA VAL A 6 18.88 3.68 -14.54
C VAL A 6 17.75 3.01 -15.33
N LYS A 7 16.55 3.60 -15.39
CA LYS A 7 15.43 3.07 -16.20
C LYS A 7 15.73 3.07 -17.69
N ASN A 8 16.48 4.08 -18.18
CA ASN A 8 16.84 4.17 -19.60
C ASN A 8 17.71 2.99 -20.08
N PRO A 9 18.85 2.64 -19.44
CA PRO A 9 19.63 1.47 -19.84
C PRO A 9 18.88 0.15 -19.66
N LEU A 10 18.00 0.01 -18.67
CA LEU A 10 17.17 -1.18 -18.49
C LEU A 10 16.16 -1.35 -19.64
N ALA A 11 15.54 -0.27 -20.09
CA ALA A 11 14.69 -0.29 -21.28
C ALA A 11 15.49 -0.70 -22.53
N GLY A 12 16.74 -0.23 -22.66
CA GLY A 12 17.65 -0.65 -23.73
C GLY A 12 17.99 -2.14 -23.67
N ILE A 13 18.29 -2.68 -22.49
CA ILE A 13 18.56 -4.11 -22.27
C ILE A 13 17.33 -4.96 -22.61
N SER A 14 16.15 -4.56 -22.13
CA SER A 14 14.89 -5.25 -22.42
C SER A 14 14.55 -5.23 -23.91
N GLY A 15 14.75 -4.08 -24.59
CA GLY A 15 14.55 -3.93 -26.03
C GLY A 15 15.54 -4.77 -26.86
N ALA A 16 16.82 -4.80 -26.47
CA ALA A 16 17.82 -5.63 -27.12
C ALA A 16 17.52 -7.14 -26.99
N ALA A 17 17.10 -7.58 -25.79
CA ALA A 17 16.66 -8.95 -25.54
C ALA A 17 15.45 -9.31 -26.43
N GLN A 18 14.47 -8.41 -26.57
CA GLN A 18 13.30 -8.61 -27.43
C GLN A 18 13.67 -8.72 -28.93
N LEU A 19 14.61 -7.93 -29.39
CA LEU A 19 15.10 -8.02 -30.78
C LEU A 19 15.86 -9.34 -31.05
N LEU A 20 16.66 -9.78 -30.07
CA LEU A 20 17.36 -11.07 -30.16
C LEU A 20 16.36 -12.25 -30.20
N GLU A 21 15.30 -12.20 -29.39
CA GLU A 21 14.25 -13.22 -29.34
C GLU A 21 13.61 -13.47 -30.73
N MET A 22 13.49 -12.43 -31.58
CA MET A 22 12.93 -12.54 -32.90
C MET A 22 13.82 -13.36 -33.88
N SER A 23 15.11 -13.49 -33.59
CA SER A 23 16.10 -14.15 -34.45
C SER A 23 16.67 -15.44 -33.90
N LEU A 24 16.38 -15.79 -32.64
CA LEU A 24 16.96 -16.94 -31.95
C LEU A 24 16.04 -18.17 -31.97
N GLY A 25 16.65 -19.37 -31.86
CA GLY A 25 15.93 -20.63 -31.66
C GLY A 25 15.32 -20.76 -30.26
N GLU A 26 14.43 -21.74 -30.08
CA GLU A 26 13.66 -21.93 -28.82
C GLU A 26 14.52 -21.97 -27.53
N ARG A 27 15.70 -22.61 -27.60
CA ARG A 27 16.62 -22.75 -26.46
C ARG A 27 17.22 -21.42 -25.99
N ASP A 28 17.43 -20.50 -26.95
CA ASP A 28 18.05 -19.19 -26.64
C ASP A 28 16.97 -18.16 -26.24
N ARG A 29 15.70 -18.41 -26.58
CA ARG A 29 14.56 -17.60 -26.13
C ARG A 29 14.39 -17.63 -24.63
N GLU A 30 14.62 -18.76 -23.96
CA GLU A 30 14.59 -18.85 -22.50
C GLU A 30 15.55 -17.87 -21.82
N LEU A 31 16.72 -17.64 -22.44
CA LEU A 31 17.73 -16.69 -21.93
C LEU A 31 17.28 -15.23 -22.15
N THR A 32 16.68 -14.93 -23.30
CA THR A 32 16.16 -13.57 -23.55
C THR A 32 14.96 -13.25 -22.69
N ASP A 33 14.08 -14.22 -22.43
CA ASP A 33 12.97 -14.07 -21.47
C ASP A 33 13.47 -13.81 -20.04
N LEU A 34 14.51 -14.53 -19.62
CA LEU A 34 15.14 -14.31 -18.31
C LEU A 34 15.74 -12.89 -18.21
N ILE A 35 16.47 -12.44 -19.25
CA ILE A 35 17.05 -11.09 -19.27
C ILE A 35 15.94 -10.03 -19.16
N ARG A 36 14.85 -10.19 -19.91
CA ARG A 36 13.69 -9.27 -19.86
C ARG A 36 13.01 -9.28 -18.49
N ALA A 37 12.82 -10.46 -17.92
CA ALA A 37 12.21 -10.61 -16.60
C ALA A 37 13.05 -9.90 -15.51
N GLU A 38 14.39 -10.07 -15.54
CA GLU A 38 15.28 -9.41 -14.58
C GLU A 38 15.38 -7.90 -14.83
N ALA A 39 15.42 -7.42 -16.08
CA ALA A 39 15.40 -6.00 -16.39
C ALA A 39 14.12 -5.32 -15.91
N ASN A 40 12.96 -5.96 -16.10
CA ASN A 40 11.67 -5.48 -15.61
C ASN A 40 11.64 -5.48 -14.07
N ARG A 41 12.14 -6.55 -13.45
CA ARG A 41 12.23 -6.64 -11.98
C ARG A 41 13.07 -5.51 -11.38
N ILE A 42 14.22 -5.17 -11.99
CA ILE A 42 15.06 -4.05 -11.54
C ILE A 42 14.32 -2.72 -11.74
N SER A 43 13.59 -2.55 -12.85
CA SER A 43 12.79 -1.35 -13.11
C SER A 43 11.70 -1.16 -12.07
N ASP A 44 11.01 -2.25 -11.67
CA ASP A 44 9.98 -2.24 -10.64
C ASP A 44 10.57 -1.91 -9.24
N LEU A 45 11.74 -2.47 -8.92
CA LEU A 45 12.46 -2.15 -7.68
C LEU A 45 12.84 -0.67 -7.62
N LEU A 46 13.35 -0.12 -8.74
CA LEU A 46 13.68 1.31 -8.82
C LEU A 46 12.45 2.20 -8.66
N ALA A 47 11.32 1.83 -9.28
CA ALA A 47 10.07 2.56 -9.11
C ALA A 47 9.62 2.58 -7.63
N GLN A 48 9.72 1.44 -6.95
CA GLN A 48 9.38 1.33 -5.52
C GLN A 48 10.34 2.15 -4.62
N VAL A 49 11.64 2.20 -4.96
CA VAL A 49 12.63 3.03 -4.24
C VAL A 49 12.35 4.52 -4.45
N GLU A 50 12.03 4.94 -5.69
CA GLU A 50 11.64 6.34 -5.97
C GLU A 50 10.39 6.73 -5.18
N GLU A 51 9.39 5.86 -5.20
CA GLU A 51 8.16 6.05 -4.47
C GLU A 51 8.39 6.14 -2.96
N PHE A 52 9.22 5.25 -2.41
CA PHE A 52 9.66 5.31 -1.02
C PHE A 52 10.40 6.62 -0.68
N GLY A 53 11.22 7.14 -1.61
CA GLY A 53 11.96 8.40 -1.44
C GLY A 53 11.12 9.66 -1.62
N ALA A 54 10.05 9.58 -2.40
CA ALA A 54 9.16 10.70 -2.72
C ALA A 54 8.02 10.90 -1.70
N ILE A 55 7.97 10.08 -0.63
CA ILE A 55 6.90 10.13 0.36
C ILE A 55 6.98 11.45 1.14
N GLY A 56 5.96 12.24 0.96
CA GLY A 56 5.57 13.40 1.74
C GLY A 56 4.12 13.70 1.41
N PRO A 57 3.29 14.17 2.34
CA PRO A 57 1.91 14.49 2.03
C PRO A 57 1.88 15.63 0.99
N ARG A 58 1.58 15.29 -0.26
CA ARG A 58 1.46 16.26 -1.35
C ARG A 58 0.18 17.08 -1.25
N ARG A 59 -0.89 16.45 -0.78
CA ARG A 59 -2.21 17.08 -0.63
C ARG A 59 -2.92 16.46 0.57
N SER A 60 -2.86 17.11 1.72
CA SER A 60 -3.59 16.66 2.91
C SER A 60 -4.98 17.32 2.91
N ILE A 61 -6.01 16.51 2.68
CA ILE A 61 -7.43 16.91 2.69
C ILE A 61 -8.22 15.96 3.59
N PRO A 62 -9.43 16.35 4.05
CA PRO A 62 -10.35 15.43 4.69
C PRO A 62 -10.76 14.32 3.71
N VAL A 63 -10.53 13.06 4.07
CA VAL A 63 -10.79 11.88 3.24
C VAL A 63 -11.71 10.93 3.99
N ASN A 64 -12.78 10.49 3.34
CA ASN A 64 -13.58 9.36 3.83
C ASN A 64 -12.79 8.07 3.63
N ILE A 65 -12.44 7.42 4.73
CA ILE A 65 -11.61 6.21 4.69
C ILE A 65 -12.29 5.04 3.97
N HIS A 66 -13.63 4.99 3.98
CA HIS A 66 -14.38 3.93 3.32
C HIS A 66 -14.29 4.03 1.79
N ASP A 67 -14.32 5.24 1.22
CA ASP A 67 -14.16 5.43 -0.23
C ASP A 67 -12.79 4.94 -0.72
N VAL A 68 -11.75 5.16 0.09
CA VAL A 68 -10.40 4.67 -0.18
C VAL A 68 -10.33 3.14 -0.10
N LEU A 69 -10.92 2.57 0.97
CA LEU A 69 -10.95 1.13 1.18
C LEU A 69 -11.74 0.42 0.08
N ASP A 70 -12.89 0.94 -0.31
CA ASP A 70 -13.73 0.37 -1.36
C ASP A 70 -13.00 0.31 -2.71
N ARG A 71 -12.27 1.38 -3.06
CA ARG A 71 -11.44 1.41 -4.27
C ARG A 71 -10.31 0.37 -4.21
N ALA A 72 -9.60 0.29 -3.07
CA ALA A 72 -8.52 -0.66 -2.88
C ALA A 72 -9.00 -2.12 -2.88
N VAL A 73 -10.11 -2.43 -2.17
CA VAL A 73 -10.73 -3.76 -2.12
C VAL A 73 -11.23 -4.18 -3.50
N LYS A 74 -11.88 -3.27 -4.22
CA LYS A 74 -12.36 -3.54 -5.60
C LYS A 74 -11.20 -3.90 -6.53
N SER A 75 -10.10 -3.17 -6.44
CA SER A 75 -8.89 -3.45 -7.22
C SER A 75 -8.26 -4.79 -6.84
N ALA A 76 -8.16 -5.10 -5.54
CA ALA A 76 -7.63 -6.37 -5.04
C ALA A 76 -8.45 -7.57 -5.53
N LYS A 77 -9.78 -7.50 -5.42
CA LYS A 77 -10.73 -8.53 -5.91
C LYS A 77 -10.62 -8.76 -7.42
N ALA A 78 -10.38 -7.71 -8.19
CA ALA A 78 -10.22 -7.82 -9.66
C ALA A 78 -8.85 -8.37 -10.08
N GLY A 79 -7.82 -8.22 -9.23
CA GLY A 79 -6.42 -8.52 -9.53
C GLY A 79 -5.84 -9.66 -8.69
N PHE A 80 -4.89 -9.31 -7.85
CA PHE A 80 -4.00 -10.24 -7.14
C PHE A 80 -4.67 -11.08 -6.05
N ALA A 81 -5.86 -10.73 -5.55
CA ALA A 81 -6.56 -11.46 -4.50
C ALA A 81 -7.94 -12.01 -4.96
N ARG A 82 -8.09 -12.27 -6.27
CA ARG A 82 -9.35 -12.79 -6.85
C ARG A 82 -9.78 -14.16 -6.31
N HIS A 83 -8.83 -14.95 -5.79
CA HIS A 83 -9.08 -16.28 -5.19
C HIS A 83 -9.61 -16.16 -3.76
N ALA A 84 -9.36 -15.03 -3.07
CA ALA A 84 -9.75 -14.85 -1.70
C ALA A 84 -11.18 -14.30 -1.56
N ARG A 85 -11.91 -14.78 -0.54
CA ARG A 85 -13.18 -14.20 -0.12
C ARG A 85 -12.89 -12.95 0.75
N PHE A 86 -13.59 -11.86 0.46
CA PHE A 86 -13.51 -10.63 1.25
C PHE A 86 -14.72 -10.48 2.16
N ILE A 87 -14.47 -10.11 3.42
CA ILE A 87 -15.49 -9.65 4.39
C ILE A 87 -15.19 -8.20 4.74
N GLU A 88 -16.16 -7.33 4.54
CA GLU A 88 -16.08 -5.90 4.80
C GLU A 88 -16.99 -5.55 5.97
N GLU A 89 -16.40 -5.06 7.07
CA GLU A 89 -17.09 -4.72 8.32
C GLU A 89 -16.78 -3.27 8.66
N TYR A 90 -17.53 -2.34 8.08
CA TYR A 90 -17.29 -0.91 8.22
C TYR A 90 -18.18 -0.28 9.29
N ASP A 91 -17.57 0.57 10.11
CA ASP A 91 -18.27 1.46 11.02
C ASP A 91 -18.67 2.75 10.27
N PRO A 92 -19.95 2.94 9.91
CA PRO A 92 -20.39 4.07 9.10
C PRO A 92 -20.32 5.42 9.81
N SER A 93 -20.07 5.42 11.12
CA SER A 93 -20.01 6.63 11.94
C SER A 93 -18.64 7.30 11.97
N LEU A 94 -17.64 6.73 11.27
CA LEU A 94 -16.28 7.26 11.31
C LEU A 94 -16.17 8.65 10.65
N PRO A 95 -15.57 9.62 11.36
CA PRO A 95 -15.25 10.91 10.76
C PRO A 95 -14.10 10.76 9.73
N PRO A 96 -13.96 11.72 8.79
CA PRO A 96 -12.87 11.69 7.83
C PRO A 96 -11.50 11.79 8.49
N VAL A 97 -10.47 11.30 7.79
CA VAL A 97 -9.05 11.44 8.15
C VAL A 97 -8.42 12.57 7.34
N MET A 98 -7.39 13.23 7.89
CA MET A 98 -6.55 14.12 7.09
C MET A 98 -5.50 13.30 6.35
N GLY A 99 -5.48 13.37 5.02
CA GLY A 99 -4.51 12.62 4.25
C GLY A 99 -4.52 12.89 2.76
N ASP A 100 -3.58 12.27 2.07
CA ASP A 100 -3.51 12.20 0.62
C ASP A 100 -4.27 10.94 0.17
N PRO A 101 -5.37 11.08 -0.63
CA PRO A 101 -6.18 9.95 -1.07
C PRO A 101 -5.38 8.88 -1.82
N ASP A 102 -4.43 9.29 -2.67
CA ASP A 102 -3.66 8.36 -3.49
C ASP A 102 -2.65 7.58 -2.65
N GLN A 103 -2.01 8.24 -1.68
CA GLN A 103 -1.13 7.55 -0.71
C GLN A 103 -1.93 6.58 0.18
N LEU A 104 -3.12 6.99 0.64
CA LEU A 104 -3.98 6.11 1.43
C LEU A 104 -4.42 4.88 0.63
N ILE A 105 -4.81 5.05 -0.64
CA ILE A 105 -5.11 3.92 -1.54
C ILE A 105 -3.91 2.99 -1.62
N GLN A 106 -2.71 3.54 -1.80
CA GLN A 106 -1.49 2.75 -1.94
C GLN A 106 -1.11 2.00 -0.65
N ILE A 107 -1.30 2.62 0.52
CA ILE A 107 -1.17 1.94 1.82
C ILE A 107 -2.04 0.68 1.83
N PHE A 108 -3.34 0.82 1.50
CA PHE A 108 -4.26 -0.32 1.54
C PHE A 108 -4.01 -1.33 0.43
N MET A 109 -3.60 -0.90 -0.77
CA MET A 109 -3.20 -1.81 -1.85
C MET A 109 -2.00 -2.70 -1.44
N ASN A 110 -0.98 -2.14 -0.78
CA ASN A 110 0.15 -2.90 -0.28
C ASN A 110 -0.26 -3.92 0.80
N LEU A 111 -1.13 -3.51 1.72
CA LEU A 111 -1.61 -4.41 2.78
C LEU A 111 -2.51 -5.52 2.24
N LEU A 112 -3.43 -5.18 1.34
CA LEU A 112 -4.33 -6.15 0.69
C LEU A 112 -3.56 -7.10 -0.22
N LYS A 113 -2.51 -6.63 -0.90
CA LYS A 113 -1.62 -7.48 -1.70
C LYS A 113 -0.90 -8.49 -0.80
N ASN A 114 -0.36 -8.05 0.33
CA ASN A 114 0.29 -8.96 1.28
C ASN A 114 -0.68 -9.99 1.85
N ALA A 115 -1.89 -9.57 2.22
CA ALA A 115 -2.95 -10.46 2.70
C ALA A 115 -3.37 -11.47 1.62
N GLY A 116 -3.64 -11.02 0.39
CA GLY A 116 -4.02 -11.88 -0.73
C GLY A 116 -2.94 -12.92 -1.07
N GLU A 117 -1.68 -12.49 -1.14
CA GLU A 117 -0.56 -13.40 -1.41
C GLU A 117 -0.27 -14.39 -0.27
N ALA A 118 -0.68 -14.08 0.96
CA ALA A 118 -0.51 -14.97 2.11
C ALA A 118 -1.63 -16.00 2.23
N THR A 119 -2.84 -15.70 1.73
CA THR A 119 -4.01 -16.58 1.82
C THR A 119 -3.87 -17.80 0.92
N PRO A 120 -4.41 -18.97 1.32
CA PRO A 120 -4.44 -20.16 0.47
C PRO A 120 -5.35 -19.94 -0.75
N GLU A 121 -5.03 -20.60 -1.87
CA GLU A 121 -5.83 -20.56 -3.11
C GLU A 121 -7.28 -21.05 -2.92
N VAL A 122 -7.48 -22.00 -1.99
CA VAL A 122 -8.81 -22.51 -1.64
C VAL A 122 -9.10 -22.16 -0.19
N GLY A 123 -10.23 -21.46 0.02
CA GLY A 123 -10.65 -21.04 1.35
C GLY A 123 -9.92 -19.79 1.88
N GLY A 124 -9.19 -19.06 1.03
CA GLY A 124 -8.57 -17.80 1.37
C GLY A 124 -9.61 -16.76 1.82
N LEU A 125 -9.32 -16.10 2.94
CA LEU A 125 -10.20 -15.11 3.56
C LEU A 125 -9.42 -13.88 3.94
N VAL A 126 -9.91 -12.71 3.49
CA VAL A 126 -9.42 -11.38 3.88
C VAL A 126 -10.56 -10.60 4.50
N THR A 127 -10.37 -10.11 5.72
CA THR A 127 -11.35 -9.26 6.42
C THR A 127 -10.82 -7.85 6.51
N VAL A 128 -11.61 -6.88 6.07
CA VAL A 128 -11.34 -5.44 6.20
C VAL A 128 -12.35 -4.86 7.18
N ARG A 129 -11.87 -4.36 8.30
CA ARG A 129 -12.71 -3.80 9.36
C ARG A 129 -12.30 -2.38 9.69
N THR A 130 -13.27 -1.49 9.87
CA THR A 130 -13.07 -0.16 10.43
C THR A 130 -13.76 -0.04 11.79
N ALA A 131 -13.22 0.78 12.69
CA ALA A 131 -13.81 1.02 14.00
C ALA A 131 -13.34 2.33 14.61
N TYR A 132 -14.22 2.96 15.40
CA TYR A 132 -13.84 4.07 16.30
C TYR A 132 -13.32 3.51 17.62
N ARG A 133 -12.09 3.89 18.02
CA ARG A 133 -11.43 3.45 19.25
C ARG A 133 -11.05 4.66 20.10
N ALA A 134 -11.97 5.10 20.96
CA ALA A 134 -11.72 6.20 21.88
C ALA A 134 -10.57 5.90 22.86
N GLY A 135 -9.89 6.95 23.32
CA GLY A 135 -8.91 6.86 24.42
C GLY A 135 -7.50 6.40 24.03
N ILE A 136 -7.28 6.01 22.77
CA ILE A 136 -5.94 5.63 22.31
C ILE A 136 -5.14 6.89 22.00
N LYS A 137 -4.08 7.10 22.77
CA LYS A 137 -3.13 8.19 22.59
C LYS A 137 -1.75 7.63 22.33
N VAL A 138 -1.10 8.11 21.29
CA VAL A 138 0.27 7.75 20.95
C VAL A 138 1.15 8.98 21.13
N VAL A 139 2.34 8.78 21.67
CA VAL A 139 3.36 9.85 21.78
C VAL A 139 4.06 9.91 20.43
N GLY A 140 3.84 10.97 19.67
CA GLY A 140 4.52 11.20 18.39
C GLY A 140 6.00 11.56 18.58
N PRO A 141 6.77 11.64 17.47
CA PRO A 141 8.21 11.99 17.52
C PRO A 141 8.48 13.34 18.20
N SER A 142 7.51 14.26 18.18
CA SER A 142 7.58 15.58 18.84
C SER A 142 7.29 15.55 20.34
N GLY A 143 7.10 14.38 20.96
CA GLY A 143 6.68 14.23 22.36
C GLY A 143 5.21 14.61 22.64
N LYS A 144 4.47 15.09 21.66
CA LYS A 144 3.05 15.41 21.79
C LYS A 144 2.20 14.13 21.72
N ARG A 145 1.20 14.05 22.59
CA ARG A 145 0.20 12.96 22.56
C ARG A 145 -0.82 13.26 21.46
N ALA A 146 -0.88 12.42 20.44
CA ALA A 146 -1.91 12.45 19.42
C ALA A 146 -2.99 11.40 19.72
N SER A 147 -4.26 11.76 19.51
CA SER A 147 -5.37 10.80 19.56
C SER A 147 -5.51 10.14 18.20
N LEU A 148 -5.53 8.80 18.16
CA LEU A 148 -5.68 7.99 16.96
C LEU A 148 -6.92 7.11 17.06
N PRO A 149 -8.12 7.70 17.02
CA PRO A 149 -9.35 6.96 17.27
C PRO A 149 -9.82 6.12 16.08
N LEU A 150 -9.44 6.45 14.85
CA LEU A 150 -9.82 5.69 13.67
C LEU A 150 -8.89 4.50 13.51
N GLN A 151 -9.46 3.30 13.56
CA GLN A 151 -8.72 2.05 13.33
C GLN A 151 -9.22 1.37 12.06
N VAL A 152 -8.29 1.03 11.17
CA VAL A 152 -8.49 0.09 10.07
C VAL A 152 -7.73 -1.19 10.39
N THR A 153 -8.39 -2.32 10.21
CA THR A 153 -7.80 -3.65 10.41
C THR A 153 -7.96 -4.45 9.13
N ILE A 154 -6.84 -4.97 8.60
CA ILE A 154 -6.83 -5.95 7.52
C ILE A 154 -6.31 -7.25 8.12
N ALA A 155 -7.14 -8.28 8.07
CA ALA A 155 -6.83 -9.61 8.60
C ALA A 155 -6.95 -10.66 7.49
N ASP A 156 -6.05 -11.63 7.50
CA ASP A 156 -6.05 -12.75 6.58
C ASP A 156 -5.90 -14.07 7.34
N ASN A 157 -6.29 -15.18 6.71
CA ASN A 157 -6.11 -16.54 7.19
C ASN A 157 -4.92 -17.24 6.53
N GLY A 158 -3.89 -16.46 6.20
CA GLY A 158 -2.67 -16.95 5.56
C GLY A 158 -1.73 -17.70 6.49
N SER A 159 -0.52 -17.98 6.00
CA SER A 159 0.50 -18.74 6.74
C SER A 159 0.99 -18.06 8.02
N GLY A 160 0.72 -16.79 8.19
CA GLY A 160 1.29 -15.98 9.27
C GLY A 160 2.69 -15.45 8.95
N VAL A 161 3.23 -14.65 9.86
CA VAL A 161 4.57 -14.06 9.78
C VAL A 161 5.50 -14.86 10.69
N PRO A 162 6.67 -15.34 10.20
CA PRO A 162 7.68 -16.02 11.02
C PRO A 162 8.10 -15.17 12.22
N GLU A 163 8.31 -15.79 13.37
CA GLU A 163 8.58 -15.09 14.65
C GLU A 163 9.82 -14.20 14.55
N GLU A 164 10.87 -14.72 13.92
CA GLU A 164 12.13 -14.00 13.70
C GLU A 164 11.97 -12.74 12.86
N MET A 165 10.95 -12.69 11.99
CA MET A 165 10.70 -11.54 11.12
C MET A 165 9.78 -10.50 11.74
N LYS A 166 8.93 -10.84 12.71
CA LYS A 166 7.88 -9.95 13.23
C LYS A 166 8.39 -8.58 13.68
N ARG A 167 9.62 -8.53 14.22
CA ARG A 167 10.24 -7.29 14.69
C ARG A 167 10.73 -6.39 13.56
N HIS A 168 10.99 -6.96 12.38
CA HIS A 168 11.66 -6.30 11.26
C HIS A 168 10.80 -6.15 10.01
N ILE A 169 9.54 -6.62 10.03
CA ILE A 169 8.66 -6.62 8.83
C ILE A 169 8.40 -5.24 8.23
N PHE A 170 8.60 -4.18 9.01
CA PHE A 170 8.46 -2.80 8.55
C PHE A 170 9.79 -2.16 8.12
N GLU A 171 10.89 -2.87 8.23
CA GLU A 171 12.20 -2.41 7.76
C GLU A 171 12.32 -2.62 6.24
N PRO A 172 13.00 -1.71 5.53
CA PRO A 172 13.23 -1.87 4.10
C PRO A 172 14.00 -3.16 3.78
N PHE A 173 13.63 -3.79 2.66
CA PHE A 173 14.25 -5.02 2.12
C PHE A 173 14.04 -6.29 2.95
N VAL A 174 13.20 -6.25 3.98
CA VAL A 174 12.83 -7.44 4.75
C VAL A 174 11.66 -8.14 4.07
N THR A 175 11.88 -9.39 3.62
CA THR A 175 10.87 -10.21 2.94
C THR A 175 11.15 -11.69 3.13
N SER A 176 10.10 -12.50 3.26
CA SER A 176 10.17 -13.97 3.20
C SER A 176 9.86 -14.51 1.79
N LYS A 177 9.45 -13.63 0.87
CA LYS A 177 9.03 -14.02 -0.48
C LYS A 177 10.23 -13.95 -1.44
N SER A 178 10.43 -14.97 -2.25
CA SER A 178 11.53 -15.03 -3.24
C SER A 178 11.47 -13.91 -4.29
N SER A 179 10.26 -13.46 -4.64
CA SER A 179 10.03 -12.37 -5.59
C SER A 179 9.67 -11.03 -4.93
N GLY A 180 9.65 -10.96 -3.60
CA GLY A 180 9.29 -9.74 -2.87
C GLY A 180 10.46 -8.76 -2.78
N SER A 181 10.19 -7.47 -2.97
CA SER A 181 11.19 -6.40 -2.79
C SER A 181 11.48 -6.07 -1.32
N GLY A 182 10.58 -6.41 -0.41
CA GLY A 182 10.65 -6.00 1.00
C GLY A 182 10.39 -4.51 1.24
N LEU A 183 9.92 -3.76 0.23
CA LEU A 183 9.66 -2.33 0.33
C LEU A 183 8.19 -2.00 0.66
N GLY A 184 7.25 -2.90 0.39
CA GLY A 184 5.83 -2.62 0.54
C GLY A 184 5.40 -2.26 1.97
N LEU A 185 5.81 -3.04 2.99
CA LEU A 185 5.49 -2.74 4.39
C LEU A 185 6.32 -1.58 4.95
N ALA A 186 7.55 -1.38 4.49
CA ALA A 186 8.36 -0.21 4.83
C ALA A 186 7.70 1.08 4.32
N PHE A 187 7.19 1.06 3.05
CA PHE A 187 6.38 2.14 2.50
C PHE A 187 5.16 2.41 3.38
N VAL A 188 4.38 1.37 3.71
CA VAL A 188 3.19 1.51 4.55
C VAL A 188 3.53 2.16 5.89
N SER A 189 4.57 1.69 6.58
CA SER A 189 4.99 2.23 7.87
C SER A 189 5.35 3.72 7.78
N LYS A 190 6.13 4.10 6.77
CA LYS A 190 6.52 5.49 6.55
C LYS A 190 5.31 6.35 6.19
N ALA A 191 4.50 5.95 5.21
CA ALA A 191 3.34 6.72 4.77
C ALA A 191 2.30 6.89 5.90
N VAL A 192 2.04 5.84 6.71
CA VAL A 192 1.18 5.93 7.90
C VAL A 192 1.76 6.91 8.92
N SER A 193 3.06 6.89 9.16
CA SER A 193 3.73 7.84 10.05
C SER A 193 3.63 9.29 9.54
N ASP A 194 3.78 9.50 8.23
CA ASP A 194 3.65 10.82 7.60
C ASP A 194 2.20 11.35 7.69
N HIS A 195 1.20 10.48 7.79
CA HIS A 195 -0.19 10.81 8.13
C HIS A 195 -0.45 10.96 9.63
N GLY A 196 0.60 10.95 10.47
CA GLY A 196 0.48 11.05 11.92
C GLY A 196 -0.11 9.81 12.59
N GLY A 197 -0.19 8.70 11.88
CA GLY A 197 -0.73 7.43 12.33
C GLY A 197 0.33 6.46 12.86
N VAL A 198 -0.12 5.26 13.20
CA VAL A 198 0.74 4.12 13.57
C VAL A 198 0.20 2.84 12.95
N ILE A 199 1.10 1.92 12.63
CA ILE A 199 0.76 0.57 12.19
C ILE A 199 1.35 -0.47 13.14
N SER A 200 0.63 -1.58 13.34
CA SER A 200 1.10 -2.73 14.09
C SER A 200 0.68 -4.03 13.40
N CYS A 201 1.44 -5.10 13.65
CA CYS A 201 1.17 -6.44 13.16
C CYS A 201 0.96 -7.38 14.35
N GLU A 202 -0.11 -8.17 14.30
CA GLU A 202 -0.33 -9.34 15.15
C GLU A 202 -0.43 -10.54 14.21
N SER A 203 0.34 -11.59 14.45
CA SER A 203 0.35 -12.76 13.57
C SER A 203 0.74 -14.02 14.33
N GLU A 204 0.07 -15.11 13.94
CA GLU A 204 0.38 -16.47 14.36
C GLU A 204 0.24 -17.40 13.13
N PRO A 205 0.73 -18.62 13.18
CA PRO A 205 0.47 -19.59 12.11
C PRO A 205 -1.05 -19.71 11.84
N GLY A 206 -1.44 -19.47 10.62
CA GLY A 206 -2.85 -19.52 10.20
C GLY A 206 -3.59 -18.20 10.19
N TRP A 207 -2.99 -17.10 10.64
CA TRP A 207 -3.59 -15.77 10.51
C TRP A 207 -2.59 -14.62 10.67
N THR A 208 -2.87 -13.50 10.00
CA THR A 208 -2.19 -12.21 10.22
C THR A 208 -3.21 -11.10 10.36
N ARG A 209 -2.91 -10.11 11.17
CA ARG A 209 -3.74 -8.92 11.37
C ARG A 209 -2.87 -7.67 11.39
N MET A 210 -3.03 -6.85 10.37
CA MET A 210 -2.43 -5.51 10.29
C MET A 210 -3.43 -4.49 10.82
N LYS A 211 -3.01 -3.69 11.81
CA LYS A 211 -3.85 -2.65 12.43
C LYS A 211 -3.22 -1.29 12.19
N LEU A 212 -3.93 -0.44 11.45
CA LEU A 212 -3.61 0.97 11.27
C LEU A 212 -4.44 1.80 12.21
N ARG A 213 -3.85 2.85 12.77
CA ARG A 213 -4.55 3.88 13.51
C ARG A 213 -4.19 5.24 12.96
N LEU A 214 -5.21 6.03 12.68
CA LEU A 214 -5.08 7.33 12.06
C LEU A 214 -5.76 8.41 12.91
N PRO A 215 -5.22 9.65 12.86
CA PRO A 215 -5.92 10.79 13.41
C PRO A 215 -7.13 11.14 12.53
N ILE A 216 -8.17 11.64 13.14
CA ILE A 216 -9.35 12.16 12.42
C ILE A 216 -9.12 13.63 12.05
N ALA A 217 -9.78 14.08 10.97
CA ALA A 217 -9.83 15.48 10.61
C ALA A 217 -10.56 16.30 11.70
N SER A 218 -10.08 17.50 11.97
CA SER A 218 -10.79 18.41 12.84
C SER A 218 -12.02 19.02 12.13
N ALA A 219 -12.99 19.52 12.87
CA ALA A 219 -14.14 20.21 12.30
C ALA A 219 -13.73 21.44 11.45
N ARG A 220 -12.58 22.07 11.77
CA ARG A 220 -12.01 23.17 10.98
C ARG A 220 -11.46 22.70 9.64
N ASP A 221 -10.81 21.54 9.62
CA ASP A 221 -10.25 20.98 8.39
C ASP A 221 -11.37 20.60 7.41
N VAL A 222 -12.45 20.00 7.93
CA VAL A 222 -13.62 19.63 7.13
C VAL A 222 -14.30 20.90 6.55
N ALA A 223 -14.58 21.91 7.38
CA ALA A 223 -15.17 23.14 6.91
C ALA A 223 -14.30 23.89 5.89
N ALA A 224 -12.98 23.88 6.06
CA ALA A 224 -12.06 24.49 5.10
C ALA A 224 -12.07 23.79 3.74
N ALA A 225 -12.21 22.47 3.72
CA ALA A 225 -12.28 21.69 2.49
C ALA A 225 -13.59 21.94 1.73
N GLU A 226 -14.73 22.01 2.43
CA GLU A 226 -16.05 22.33 1.84
C GLU A 226 -16.07 23.71 1.17
N VAL A 227 -15.40 24.71 1.76
CA VAL A 227 -15.29 26.05 1.17
C VAL A 227 -14.46 26.03 -0.11
N LEU A 228 -13.39 25.24 -0.17
CA LEU A 228 -12.54 25.10 -1.37
C LEU A 228 -13.27 24.38 -2.51
N GLU A 229 -14.06 23.35 -2.21
CA GLU A 229 -14.86 22.61 -3.21
C GLU A 229 -15.97 23.48 -3.82
N THR A 230 -16.57 24.38 -3.03
CA THR A 230 -17.59 25.31 -3.51
C THR A 230 -17.02 26.52 -4.26
N ALA A 231 -15.70 26.79 -4.13
CA ALA A 231 -15.02 27.94 -4.74
C ALA A 231 -14.36 27.62 -6.10
N GLU A 232 -14.31 26.37 -6.56
CA GLU A 232 -13.87 26.06 -7.93
C GLU A 232 -14.97 26.45 -8.94
N PRO A 233 -14.73 27.45 -9.81
CA PRO A 233 -15.76 27.86 -10.76
C PRO A 233 -15.89 26.84 -11.88
N VAL A 234 -17.15 26.49 -12.17
CA VAL A 234 -17.57 25.95 -13.46
C VAL A 234 -17.04 26.86 -14.57
N SER A 235 -15.88 26.54 -15.14
CA SER A 235 -15.38 27.21 -16.34
C SER A 235 -14.67 26.22 -17.23
N ALA A 236 -15.42 25.64 -18.16
CA ALA A 236 -14.98 25.36 -19.52
C ALA A 236 -16.13 24.79 -20.36
N GLU A 237 -17.13 25.62 -20.65
CA GLU A 237 -17.84 25.51 -21.93
C GLU A 237 -17.53 26.75 -22.72
N ARG A 238 -16.61 26.64 -23.67
CA ARG A 238 -16.63 27.30 -24.97
C ARG A 238 -15.67 26.61 -25.93
#